data_191885d9611be53d670c0e5bdcd76b1a
#
_entry.id   191885d9611be53d670c0e5bdcd76b1a
#
_cell.length_a   1.000
_cell.length_b   1.000
_cell.length_c   1.000
_cell.angle_alpha   90.00
_cell.angle_beta   90.00
_cell.angle_gamma   90.00
#
_symmetry.space_group_name_H-M   'P 1'
#
loop_
_entity.id
_entity.type
_entity.pdbx_description
1 polymer ?
#
loop_
_entity_poly.entity_id
_entity_poly.type
_entity_poly.pdbx_seq_one_letter_code
_entity_poly.pdbx_strand_id
1 'polypeptide(L)'
;MPSRRDDSLRTVAVALVANLATALAKVLAALFTGSSAMWAEAFHAFADSGNQVLLLLAQRRSGRPPDEQHPLGHGRAAYFWALIAAMGVFAIGAVLSVHQGIEGLFHRQPILSFRIAYLVLFVSSCLDGVSLVQAQRQLTREAQELERTFLEHLDLSSDPVVRAVFAEDAAALVGNLIAAVGIALHQVTGSAMSDGIAAIMVGILLGFVAFQLAARNGDILIGGQVSAALRGRIGKMIVAQPGIVAVTELVVTFIGPRQAWVVARVAIDQAMSGASVEKLVRAAEEVLKRKSPVIARVDLVPRGHSN
;
A
#
# COMPACT_ATOMS: atom_id res chain seq x y z
N MET A 1 8.97 1.96 -31.24
CA MET A 1 9.30 1.51 -29.86
C MET A 1 7.97 1.33 -29.16
N PRO A 2 7.65 0.15 -28.63
CA PRO A 2 6.46 -0.02 -27.81
C PRO A 2 6.55 0.98 -26.63
N SER A 3 5.45 1.64 -26.31
CA SER A 3 5.46 2.68 -25.30
C SER A 3 5.71 2.02 -23.93
N ARG A 4 6.45 2.69 -23.02
CA ARG A 4 6.63 2.23 -21.61
C ARG A 4 5.29 1.87 -20.91
N ARG A 5 4.19 2.36 -21.46
CA ARG A 5 2.82 2.10 -21.01
C ARG A 5 2.33 0.70 -21.38
N ASP A 6 2.72 0.18 -22.56
CA ASP A 6 2.29 -1.15 -23.04
C ASP A 6 3.04 -2.26 -22.29
N ASP A 7 4.31 -2.04 -21.95
CA ASP A 7 5.10 -2.98 -21.14
C ASP A 7 4.56 -3.06 -19.69
N SER A 8 4.17 -1.92 -19.11
CA SER A 8 3.54 -1.86 -17.80
C SER A 8 2.20 -2.62 -17.76
N LEU A 9 1.34 -2.44 -18.75
CA LEU A 9 0.05 -3.12 -18.82
C LEU A 9 0.21 -4.64 -18.98
N ARG A 10 1.18 -5.09 -19.79
CA ARG A 10 1.48 -6.54 -19.95
C ARG A 10 1.97 -7.15 -18.65
N THR A 11 2.89 -6.49 -17.94
CA THR A 11 3.40 -6.97 -16.66
C THR A 11 2.28 -7.14 -15.64
N VAL A 12 1.38 -6.18 -15.56
CA VAL A 12 0.25 -6.24 -14.63
C VAL A 12 -0.77 -7.29 -15.04
N ALA A 13 -1.04 -7.45 -16.33
CA ALA A 13 -1.93 -8.51 -16.82
C ALA A 13 -1.38 -9.90 -16.51
N VAL A 14 -0.06 -10.10 -16.67
CA VAL A 14 0.61 -11.37 -16.33
C VAL A 14 0.51 -11.64 -14.84
N ALA A 15 0.76 -10.65 -13.98
CA ALA A 15 0.62 -10.78 -12.54
C ALA A 15 -0.82 -11.13 -12.12
N LEU A 16 -1.82 -10.48 -12.70
CA LEU A 16 -3.23 -10.77 -12.43
C LEU A 16 -3.60 -12.20 -12.84
N VAL A 17 -3.14 -12.66 -14.03
CA VAL A 17 -3.40 -14.03 -14.49
C VAL A 17 -2.71 -15.05 -13.58
N ALA A 18 -1.48 -14.78 -13.13
CA ALA A 18 -0.76 -15.66 -12.22
C ALA A 18 -1.48 -15.77 -10.87
N ASN A 19 -1.95 -14.66 -10.30
CA ASN A 19 -2.69 -14.64 -9.04
C ASN A 19 -4.05 -15.34 -9.16
N LEU A 20 -4.76 -15.15 -10.26
CA LEU A 20 -6.02 -15.86 -10.51
C LEU A 20 -5.80 -17.36 -10.67
N ALA A 21 -4.73 -17.78 -11.33
CA ALA A 21 -4.35 -19.19 -11.45
C ALA A 21 -4.00 -19.80 -10.07
N THR A 22 -3.28 -19.06 -9.23
CA THR A 22 -2.98 -19.47 -7.84
C THR A 22 -4.26 -19.55 -6.99
N ALA A 23 -5.16 -18.58 -7.11
CA ALA A 23 -6.46 -18.62 -6.41
C ALA A 23 -7.28 -19.84 -6.84
N LEU A 24 -7.35 -20.14 -8.14
CA LEU A 24 -8.04 -21.31 -8.64
C LEU A 24 -7.39 -22.61 -8.14
N ALA A 25 -6.06 -22.70 -8.14
CA ALA A 25 -5.34 -23.85 -7.61
C ALA A 25 -5.62 -24.07 -6.10
N LYS A 26 -5.67 -22.98 -5.29
CA LYS A 26 -6.04 -23.03 -3.86
C LYS A 26 -7.49 -23.49 -3.67
N VAL A 27 -8.44 -23.03 -4.51
CA VAL A 27 -9.85 -23.50 -4.47
C VAL A 27 -9.94 -24.99 -4.81
N LEU A 28 -9.29 -25.43 -5.87
CA LEU A 28 -9.28 -26.86 -6.23
C LEU A 28 -8.67 -27.70 -5.09
N ALA A 29 -7.55 -27.25 -4.51
CA ALA A 29 -6.97 -27.91 -3.36
C ALA A 29 -7.92 -27.95 -2.15
N ALA A 30 -8.64 -26.86 -1.85
CA ALA A 30 -9.62 -26.83 -0.78
C ALA A 30 -10.77 -27.82 -1.02
N LEU A 31 -11.29 -27.88 -2.25
CA LEU A 31 -12.35 -28.83 -2.65
C LEU A 31 -11.87 -30.28 -2.54
N PHE A 32 -10.66 -30.59 -3.02
CA PHE A 32 -10.12 -31.96 -2.98
C PHE A 32 -9.64 -32.40 -1.58
N THR A 33 -9.27 -31.47 -0.73
CA THR A 33 -8.76 -31.80 0.61
C THR A 33 -9.81 -31.74 1.70
N GLY A 34 -10.84 -30.89 1.53
CA GLY A 34 -11.83 -30.58 2.57
C GLY A 34 -11.26 -29.72 3.73
N SER A 35 -10.01 -29.21 3.63
CA SER A 35 -9.36 -28.46 4.69
C SER A 35 -9.94 -27.05 4.81
N SER A 36 -10.32 -26.66 6.03
CA SER A 36 -10.79 -25.30 6.35
C SER A 36 -9.69 -24.25 6.16
N ALA A 37 -8.45 -24.58 6.49
CA ALA A 37 -7.31 -23.70 6.27
C ALA A 37 -7.03 -23.49 4.77
N MET A 38 -7.21 -24.51 3.93
CA MET A 38 -7.11 -24.35 2.47
C MET A 38 -8.22 -23.46 1.90
N TRP A 39 -9.44 -23.54 2.44
CA TRP A 39 -10.52 -22.62 2.07
C TRP A 39 -10.20 -21.17 2.47
N ALA A 40 -9.67 -20.96 3.68
CA ALA A 40 -9.25 -19.63 4.13
C ALA A 40 -8.18 -19.04 3.20
N GLU A 41 -7.19 -19.85 2.80
CA GLU A 41 -6.15 -19.47 1.83
C GLU A 41 -6.71 -19.21 0.41
N ALA A 42 -7.75 -19.94 0.01
CA ALA A 42 -8.44 -19.68 -1.26
C ALA A 42 -9.16 -18.32 -1.23
N PHE A 43 -9.87 -17.99 -0.14
CA PHE A 43 -10.51 -16.69 0.05
C PHE A 43 -9.49 -15.54 0.07
N HIS A 44 -8.33 -15.76 0.71
CA HIS A 44 -7.20 -14.83 0.66
C HIS A 44 -6.76 -14.56 -0.78
N ALA A 45 -6.46 -15.59 -1.55
CA ALA A 45 -5.99 -15.45 -2.92
C ALA A 45 -7.02 -14.79 -3.86
N PHE A 46 -8.31 -15.02 -3.63
CA PHE A 46 -9.37 -14.27 -4.32
C PHE A 46 -9.41 -12.80 -3.93
N ALA A 47 -9.23 -12.51 -2.64
CA ALA A 47 -9.13 -11.14 -2.15
C ALA A 47 -7.95 -10.41 -2.81
N ASP A 48 -6.78 -11.04 -2.91
CA ASP A 48 -5.59 -10.48 -3.57
C ASP A 48 -5.86 -10.18 -5.05
N SER A 49 -6.48 -11.13 -5.77
CA SER A 49 -6.84 -10.96 -7.18
C SER A 49 -7.82 -9.79 -7.38
N GLY A 50 -8.83 -9.70 -6.54
CA GLY A 50 -9.81 -8.60 -6.56
C GLY A 50 -9.17 -7.25 -6.23
N ASN A 51 -8.28 -7.23 -5.23
CA ASN A 51 -7.54 -6.05 -4.86
C ASN A 51 -6.65 -5.55 -6.01
N GLN A 52 -5.94 -6.42 -6.71
CA GLN A 52 -5.12 -6.04 -7.86
C GLN A 52 -5.93 -5.35 -8.97
N VAL A 53 -7.15 -5.79 -9.24
CA VAL A 53 -8.04 -5.11 -10.20
C VAL A 53 -8.36 -3.69 -9.73
N LEU A 54 -8.66 -3.50 -8.45
CA LEU A 54 -8.95 -2.18 -7.89
C LEU A 54 -7.72 -1.28 -7.84
N LEU A 55 -6.54 -1.82 -7.53
CA LEU A 55 -5.27 -1.08 -7.58
C LEU A 55 -4.91 -0.63 -9.00
N LEU A 56 -5.20 -1.45 -10.01
CA LEU A 56 -5.07 -1.06 -11.42
C LEU A 56 -5.99 0.11 -11.77
N LEU A 57 -7.24 0.05 -11.31
CA LEU A 57 -8.19 1.14 -11.50
C LEU A 57 -7.72 2.40 -10.78
N ALA A 58 -7.18 2.26 -9.56
CA ALA A 58 -6.55 3.31 -8.79
C ALA A 58 -5.44 4.02 -9.58
N GLN A 59 -4.51 3.24 -10.14
CA GLN A 59 -3.40 3.75 -10.93
C GLN A 59 -3.87 4.48 -12.20
N ARG A 60 -4.84 3.91 -12.92
CA ARG A 60 -5.40 4.52 -14.13
C ARG A 60 -6.11 5.84 -13.82
N ARG A 61 -6.90 5.89 -12.75
CA ARG A 61 -7.67 7.08 -12.39
C ARG A 61 -6.81 8.18 -11.81
N SER A 62 -5.85 7.84 -10.96
CA SER A 62 -4.95 8.82 -10.33
C SER A 62 -4.01 9.52 -11.31
N GLY A 63 -3.72 8.91 -12.45
CA GLY A 63 -2.87 9.50 -13.49
C GLY A 63 -3.55 10.53 -14.38
N ARG A 64 -4.83 10.88 -14.16
CA ARG A 64 -5.53 11.91 -14.93
C ARG A 64 -5.03 13.30 -14.55
N PRO A 65 -4.82 14.20 -15.53
CA PRO A 65 -4.40 15.57 -15.26
C PRO A 65 -5.47 16.38 -14.51
N PRO A 66 -5.11 17.53 -13.94
CA PRO A 66 -6.06 18.48 -13.38
C PRO A 66 -7.12 18.90 -14.41
N ASP A 67 -8.35 19.10 -13.94
CA ASP A 67 -9.49 19.63 -14.67
C ASP A 67 -10.24 20.68 -13.81
N GLU A 68 -11.32 21.26 -14.34
CA GLU A 68 -12.10 22.27 -13.62
C GLU A 68 -12.70 21.76 -12.31
N GLN A 69 -13.08 20.46 -12.25
CA GLN A 69 -13.67 19.86 -11.06
C GLN A 69 -12.59 19.39 -10.06
N HIS A 70 -11.38 19.08 -10.55
CA HIS A 70 -10.27 18.58 -9.77
C HIS A 70 -8.99 19.41 -10.04
N PRO A 71 -8.91 20.64 -9.52
CA PRO A 71 -7.80 21.56 -9.82
C PRO A 71 -6.44 21.09 -9.29
N LEU A 72 -6.42 20.16 -8.33
CA LEU A 72 -5.19 19.50 -7.83
C LEU A 72 -4.88 18.19 -8.56
N GLY A 73 -5.67 17.84 -9.60
CA GLY A 73 -5.59 16.57 -10.30
C GLY A 73 -6.31 15.43 -9.57
N HIS A 74 -6.25 14.26 -10.17
CA HIS A 74 -6.96 13.07 -9.68
C HIS A 74 -6.07 12.17 -8.79
N GLY A 75 -4.91 12.63 -8.35
CA GLY A 75 -3.95 11.80 -7.60
C GLY A 75 -4.54 11.11 -6.36
N ARG A 76 -5.45 11.76 -5.64
CA ARG A 76 -6.13 11.18 -4.46
C ARG A 76 -7.03 9.99 -4.78
N ALA A 77 -7.43 9.80 -6.05
CA ALA A 77 -8.19 8.62 -6.47
C ALA A 77 -7.43 7.30 -6.18
N ALA A 78 -6.09 7.33 -6.15
CA ALA A 78 -5.30 6.16 -5.77
C ALA A 78 -5.63 5.68 -4.35
N TYR A 79 -5.69 6.59 -3.40
CA TYR A 79 -6.00 6.27 -2.00
C TYR A 79 -7.45 5.86 -1.81
N PHE A 80 -8.39 6.47 -2.55
CA PHE A 80 -9.80 6.11 -2.52
C PHE A 80 -10.01 4.65 -2.97
N TRP A 81 -9.46 4.28 -4.13
CA TRP A 81 -9.60 2.92 -4.64
C TRP A 81 -8.86 1.88 -3.79
N ALA A 82 -7.68 2.24 -3.24
CA ALA A 82 -6.97 1.39 -2.30
C ALA A 82 -7.74 1.20 -0.97
N LEU A 83 -8.46 2.23 -0.51
CA LEU A 83 -9.35 2.12 0.65
C LEU A 83 -10.53 1.18 0.37
N ILE A 84 -11.19 1.33 -0.79
CA ILE A 84 -12.28 0.43 -1.22
C ILE A 84 -11.78 -1.01 -1.34
N ALA A 85 -10.57 -1.22 -1.88
CA ALA A 85 -9.96 -2.53 -1.98
C ALA A 85 -9.72 -3.16 -0.60
N ALA A 86 -9.10 -2.43 0.31
CA ALA A 86 -8.85 -2.91 1.67
C ALA A 86 -10.13 -3.24 2.43
N MET A 87 -11.12 -2.35 2.41
CA MET A 87 -12.38 -2.56 3.15
C MET A 87 -13.32 -3.55 2.46
N GLY A 88 -13.42 -3.52 1.13
CA GLY A 88 -14.37 -4.35 0.39
C GLY A 88 -13.87 -5.79 0.22
N VAL A 89 -12.67 -5.94 -0.32
CA VAL A 89 -12.18 -7.25 -0.75
C VAL A 89 -11.55 -8.01 0.42
N PHE A 90 -10.64 -7.38 1.16
CA PHE A 90 -9.98 -8.03 2.29
C PHE A 90 -10.91 -8.29 3.47
N ALA A 91 -11.82 -7.36 3.79
CA ALA A 91 -12.77 -7.58 4.88
C ALA A 91 -13.70 -8.75 4.56
N ILE A 92 -14.17 -8.90 3.31
CA ILE A 92 -14.96 -10.05 2.90
C ILE A 92 -14.13 -11.34 3.01
N GLY A 93 -12.88 -11.34 2.51
CA GLY A 93 -11.96 -12.49 2.62
C GLY A 93 -11.74 -12.91 4.08
N ALA A 94 -11.53 -11.95 4.98
CA ALA A 94 -11.37 -12.19 6.41
C ALA A 94 -12.62 -12.84 7.04
N VAL A 95 -13.81 -12.29 6.76
CA VAL A 95 -15.08 -12.81 7.28
C VAL A 95 -15.34 -14.24 6.77
N LEU A 96 -15.13 -14.51 5.49
CA LEU A 96 -15.31 -15.83 4.92
C LEU A 96 -14.32 -16.85 5.49
N SER A 97 -13.05 -16.45 5.71
CA SER A 97 -12.03 -17.30 6.32
C SER A 97 -12.37 -17.65 7.78
N VAL A 98 -12.81 -16.67 8.58
CA VAL A 98 -13.26 -16.90 9.96
C VAL A 98 -14.50 -17.80 9.98
N HIS A 99 -15.49 -17.53 9.12
CA HIS A 99 -16.69 -18.35 9.01
C HIS A 99 -16.33 -19.80 8.69
N GLN A 100 -15.48 -20.02 7.70
CA GLN A 100 -15.02 -21.36 7.30
C GLN A 100 -14.26 -22.07 8.44
N GLY A 101 -13.45 -21.32 9.19
CA GLY A 101 -12.76 -21.87 10.34
C GLY A 101 -13.72 -22.29 11.47
N ILE A 102 -14.73 -21.46 11.77
CA ILE A 102 -15.76 -21.78 12.74
C ILE A 102 -16.55 -23.04 12.29
N GLU A 103 -16.94 -23.08 11.03
CA GLU A 103 -17.65 -24.24 10.46
C GLU A 103 -16.79 -25.52 10.60
N GLY A 104 -15.48 -25.44 10.31
CA GLY A 104 -14.53 -26.55 10.49
C GLY A 104 -14.37 -27.03 11.94
N LEU A 105 -14.61 -26.17 12.95
CA LEU A 105 -14.62 -26.58 14.35
C LEU A 105 -15.84 -27.45 14.72
N PHE A 106 -17.00 -27.16 14.12
CA PHE A 106 -18.26 -27.86 14.41
C PHE A 106 -18.49 -29.07 13.49
N HIS A 107 -18.11 -28.97 12.22
CA HIS A 107 -18.27 -29.99 11.20
C HIS A 107 -16.92 -30.61 10.85
N ARG A 108 -16.47 -31.55 11.68
CA ARG A 108 -15.16 -32.22 11.57
C ARG A 108 -15.09 -33.04 10.28
N GLN A 109 -14.51 -32.47 9.24
CA GLN A 109 -14.24 -33.22 8.01
C GLN A 109 -12.78 -33.71 8.01
N PRO A 110 -12.54 -34.98 7.68
CA PRO A 110 -11.17 -35.47 7.53
C PRO A 110 -10.53 -34.87 6.28
N ILE A 111 -9.25 -34.49 6.37
CA ILE A 111 -8.50 -34.05 5.20
C ILE A 111 -8.23 -35.28 4.31
N LEU A 112 -8.77 -35.26 3.08
CA LEU A 112 -8.68 -36.37 2.15
C LEU A 112 -7.27 -36.54 1.56
N SER A 113 -6.51 -35.47 1.41
CA SER A 113 -5.15 -35.51 0.87
C SER A 113 -4.26 -34.39 1.41
N PHE A 114 -3.44 -34.71 2.40
CA PHE A 114 -2.41 -33.80 2.93
C PHE A 114 -1.36 -33.41 1.88
N ARG A 115 -1.02 -34.33 0.97
CA ARG A 115 0.00 -34.09 -0.09
C ARG A 115 -0.39 -32.97 -1.03
N ILE A 116 -1.65 -32.93 -1.45
CA ILE A 116 -2.18 -31.88 -2.33
C ILE A 116 -2.13 -30.53 -1.63
N ALA A 117 -2.56 -30.47 -0.36
CA ALA A 117 -2.53 -29.25 0.43
C ALA A 117 -1.10 -28.68 0.55
N TYR A 118 -0.12 -29.50 0.97
CA TYR A 118 1.26 -29.05 1.08
C TYR A 118 1.89 -28.65 -0.24
N LEU A 119 1.59 -29.37 -1.34
CA LEU A 119 2.11 -29.02 -2.65
C LEU A 119 1.62 -27.63 -3.09
N VAL A 120 0.32 -27.37 -2.95
CA VAL A 120 -0.25 -26.09 -3.36
C VAL A 120 0.23 -24.96 -2.45
N LEU A 121 0.30 -25.16 -1.13
CA LEU A 121 0.86 -24.17 -0.20
C LEU A 121 2.35 -23.89 -0.48
N PHE A 122 3.13 -24.91 -0.81
CA PHE A 122 4.54 -24.73 -1.16
C PHE A 122 4.71 -23.93 -2.45
N VAL A 123 3.97 -24.30 -3.51
CA VAL A 123 4.05 -23.59 -4.78
C VAL A 123 3.59 -22.12 -4.64
N SER A 124 2.45 -21.88 -3.95
CA SER A 124 2.00 -20.51 -3.71
C SER A 124 3.00 -19.72 -2.86
N SER A 125 3.57 -20.32 -1.81
CA SER A 125 4.60 -19.64 -1.01
C SER A 125 5.86 -19.27 -1.80
N CYS A 126 6.25 -20.08 -2.79
CA CYS A 126 7.34 -19.74 -3.68
C CYS A 126 6.99 -18.53 -4.56
N LEU A 127 5.76 -18.46 -5.10
CA LEU A 127 5.30 -17.35 -5.93
C LEU A 127 5.17 -16.06 -5.12
N ASP A 128 4.49 -16.13 -3.97
CA ASP A 128 4.31 -15.00 -3.05
C ASP A 128 5.68 -14.50 -2.53
N GLY A 129 6.62 -15.42 -2.25
CA GLY A 129 7.98 -15.10 -1.84
C GLY A 129 8.78 -14.36 -2.90
N VAL A 130 8.66 -14.75 -4.17
CA VAL A 130 9.30 -14.02 -5.29
C VAL A 130 8.73 -12.62 -5.41
N SER A 131 7.40 -12.47 -5.33
CA SER A 131 6.71 -11.18 -5.37
C SER A 131 7.14 -10.28 -4.21
N LEU A 132 7.14 -10.81 -2.97
CA LEU A 132 7.59 -10.08 -1.78
C LEU A 132 9.04 -9.58 -1.91
N VAL A 133 9.95 -10.43 -2.39
CA VAL A 133 11.36 -10.03 -2.60
C VAL A 133 11.46 -8.92 -3.66
N GLN A 134 10.65 -8.95 -4.71
CA GLN A 134 10.62 -7.89 -5.73
C GLN A 134 10.10 -6.58 -5.11
N ALA A 135 8.99 -6.61 -4.39
CA ALA A 135 8.43 -5.45 -3.68
C ALA A 135 9.43 -4.89 -2.65
N GLN A 136 10.08 -5.76 -1.87
CA GLN A 136 11.12 -5.36 -0.92
C GLN A 136 12.30 -4.68 -1.60
N ARG A 137 12.80 -5.24 -2.71
CA ARG A 137 13.91 -4.65 -3.46
C ARG A 137 13.54 -3.27 -4.02
N GLN A 138 12.32 -3.11 -4.52
CA GLN A 138 11.84 -1.82 -5.00
C GLN A 138 11.79 -0.80 -3.86
N LEU A 139 11.15 -1.13 -2.74
CA LEU A 139 11.06 -0.27 -1.56
C LEU A 139 12.45 0.09 -0.99
N THR A 140 13.38 -0.87 -0.98
CA THR A 140 14.75 -0.64 -0.50
C THR A 140 15.51 0.34 -1.41
N ARG A 141 15.39 0.22 -2.73
CA ARG A 141 15.99 1.17 -3.68
C ARG A 141 15.41 2.57 -3.49
N GLU A 142 14.09 2.69 -3.41
CA GLU A 142 13.42 3.97 -3.17
C GLU A 142 13.82 4.59 -1.81
N ALA A 143 13.99 3.76 -0.78
CA ALA A 143 14.48 4.19 0.53
C ALA A 143 15.92 4.76 0.44
N GLN A 144 16.82 4.07 -0.26
CA GLN A 144 18.21 4.51 -0.46
C GLN A 144 18.28 5.83 -1.25
N GLU A 145 17.50 5.98 -2.32
CA GLU A 145 17.41 7.24 -3.09
C GLU A 145 16.94 8.43 -2.23
N LEU A 146 16.18 8.16 -1.19
CA LEU A 146 15.63 9.16 -0.27
C LEU A 146 16.42 9.27 1.06
N GLU A 147 17.56 8.58 1.17
CA GLU A 147 18.39 8.54 2.39
C GLU A 147 17.60 8.12 3.64
N ARG A 148 16.77 7.07 3.51
CA ARG A 148 15.91 6.53 4.57
C ARG A 148 16.21 5.07 4.87
N THR A 149 15.87 4.62 6.07
CA THR A 149 15.81 3.20 6.35
C THR A 149 14.61 2.55 5.66
N PHE A 150 14.67 1.23 5.42
CA PHE A 150 13.55 0.49 4.82
C PHE A 150 12.24 0.66 5.59
N LEU A 151 12.28 0.51 6.92
CA LEU A 151 11.08 0.63 7.77
C LEU A 151 10.52 2.05 7.76
N GLU A 152 11.38 3.05 7.83
CA GLU A 152 10.97 4.44 7.71
C GLU A 152 10.34 4.73 6.34
N HIS A 153 10.90 4.17 5.27
CA HIS A 153 10.35 4.34 3.92
C HIS A 153 9.00 3.63 3.77
N LEU A 154 8.84 2.42 4.29
CA LEU A 154 7.59 1.67 4.26
C LEU A 154 6.45 2.43 4.97
N ASP A 155 6.74 3.00 6.15
CA ASP A 155 5.77 3.80 6.90
C ASP A 155 5.46 5.14 6.21
N LEU A 156 6.46 5.77 5.60
CA LEU A 156 6.36 7.08 4.95
C LEU A 156 5.97 7.04 3.47
N SER A 157 5.94 5.85 2.86
CA SER A 157 5.59 5.71 1.45
C SER A 157 4.17 6.23 1.20
N SER A 158 4.07 7.16 0.26
CA SER A 158 2.80 7.69 -0.22
C SER A 158 2.22 6.87 -1.37
N ASP A 159 2.91 5.82 -1.82
CA ASP A 159 2.40 4.95 -2.87
C ASP A 159 1.56 3.83 -2.25
N PRO A 160 0.21 3.88 -2.37
CA PRO A 160 -0.66 2.89 -1.77
C PRO A 160 -0.52 1.52 -2.45
N VAL A 161 -0.12 1.49 -3.73
CA VAL A 161 -0.03 0.23 -4.50
C VAL A 161 1.14 -0.61 -4.01
N VAL A 162 2.35 -0.03 -3.94
CA VAL A 162 3.55 -0.76 -3.53
C VAL A 162 3.43 -1.24 -2.08
N ARG A 163 2.85 -0.39 -1.22
CA ARG A 163 2.61 -0.74 0.18
C ARG A 163 1.58 -1.86 0.34
N ALA A 164 0.49 -1.83 -0.45
CA ALA A 164 -0.52 -2.89 -0.44
C ALA A 164 0.11 -4.22 -0.87
N VAL A 165 0.78 -4.26 -2.02
CA VAL A 165 1.44 -5.47 -2.54
C VAL A 165 2.41 -6.07 -1.52
N PHE A 166 3.26 -5.25 -0.89
CA PHE A 166 4.18 -5.73 0.14
C PHE A 166 3.45 -6.34 1.35
N ALA A 167 2.39 -5.68 1.83
CA ALA A 167 1.62 -6.16 2.98
C ALA A 167 0.84 -7.46 2.65
N GLU A 168 0.29 -7.55 1.45
CA GLU A 168 -0.44 -8.71 0.93
C GLU A 168 0.46 -9.93 0.78
N ASP A 169 1.59 -9.78 0.08
CA ASP A 169 2.54 -10.88 -0.11
C ASP A 169 3.13 -11.37 1.22
N ALA A 170 3.41 -10.45 2.16
CA ALA A 170 3.85 -10.82 3.50
C ALA A 170 2.76 -11.58 4.28
N ALA A 171 1.51 -11.12 4.18
CA ALA A 171 0.37 -11.80 4.81
C ALA A 171 0.12 -13.19 4.17
N ALA A 172 0.25 -13.31 2.84
CA ALA A 172 0.12 -14.58 2.13
C ALA A 172 1.14 -15.62 2.61
N LEU A 173 2.41 -15.24 2.78
CA LEU A 173 3.43 -16.14 3.31
C LEU A 173 3.15 -16.58 4.76
N VAL A 174 2.72 -15.63 5.61
CA VAL A 174 2.35 -15.95 6.99
C VAL A 174 1.09 -16.83 7.03
N GLY A 175 0.09 -16.54 6.21
CA GLY A 175 -1.13 -17.31 6.07
C GLY A 175 -0.85 -18.75 5.60
N ASN A 176 -0.05 -18.91 4.52
CA ASN A 176 0.38 -20.21 4.04
C ASN A 176 1.10 -21.02 5.13
N LEU A 177 1.94 -20.37 5.95
CA LEU A 177 2.62 -21.03 7.08
C LEU A 177 1.62 -21.46 8.16
N ILE A 178 0.67 -20.59 8.54
CA ILE A 178 -0.38 -20.91 9.51
C ILE A 178 -1.20 -22.09 9.01
N ALA A 179 -1.62 -22.10 7.75
CA ALA A 179 -2.37 -23.18 7.13
C ALA A 179 -1.57 -24.49 7.13
N ALA A 180 -0.29 -24.44 6.73
CA ALA A 180 0.58 -25.61 6.74
C ALA A 180 0.74 -26.22 8.15
N VAL A 181 0.92 -25.39 9.18
CA VAL A 181 1.02 -25.82 10.57
C VAL A 181 -0.32 -26.42 11.04
N GLY A 182 -1.46 -25.77 10.74
CA GLY A 182 -2.78 -26.30 11.09
C GLY A 182 -3.05 -27.69 10.49
N ILE A 183 -2.72 -27.84 9.19
CA ILE A 183 -2.83 -29.12 8.47
C ILE A 183 -1.87 -30.18 9.05
N ALA A 184 -0.64 -29.79 9.40
CA ALA A 184 0.33 -30.71 10.00
C ALA A 184 -0.13 -31.20 11.39
N LEU A 185 -0.66 -30.31 12.21
CA LEU A 185 -1.24 -30.68 13.51
C LEU A 185 -2.46 -31.59 13.32
N HIS A 186 -3.32 -31.34 12.32
CA HIS A 186 -4.42 -32.26 12.00
C HIS A 186 -3.89 -33.65 11.60
N GLN A 187 -2.84 -33.71 10.79
CA GLN A 187 -2.25 -34.96 10.34
C GLN A 187 -1.66 -35.78 11.51
N VAL A 188 -1.02 -35.13 12.48
CA VAL A 188 -0.37 -35.81 13.62
C VAL A 188 -1.37 -36.19 14.72
N THR A 189 -2.33 -35.27 14.99
CA THR A 189 -3.27 -35.47 16.11
C THR A 189 -4.57 -36.20 15.72
N GLY A 190 -4.86 -36.25 14.41
CA GLY A 190 -6.16 -36.72 13.89
C GLY A 190 -7.32 -35.77 14.18
N SER A 191 -7.07 -34.57 14.74
CA SER A 191 -8.09 -33.62 15.13
C SER A 191 -8.27 -32.50 14.08
N ALA A 192 -9.45 -32.39 13.51
CA ALA A 192 -9.81 -31.32 12.57
C ALA A 192 -9.83 -29.93 13.23
N MET A 193 -9.81 -29.85 14.56
CA MET A 193 -9.85 -28.59 15.30
C MET A 193 -8.66 -27.68 14.95
N SER A 194 -7.47 -28.23 14.77
CA SER A 194 -6.27 -27.45 14.42
C SER A 194 -6.37 -26.76 13.05
N ASP A 195 -7.01 -27.44 12.10
CA ASP A 195 -7.26 -26.88 10.75
C ASP A 195 -8.28 -25.74 10.79
N GLY A 196 -9.37 -25.89 11.57
CA GLY A 196 -10.35 -24.84 11.80
C GLY A 196 -9.76 -23.60 12.51
N ILE A 197 -8.91 -23.83 13.53
CA ILE A 197 -8.20 -22.75 14.23
C ILE A 197 -7.26 -22.02 13.27
N ALA A 198 -6.53 -22.73 12.42
CA ALA A 198 -5.66 -22.12 11.43
C ALA A 198 -6.45 -21.24 10.45
N ALA A 199 -7.62 -21.68 9.99
CA ALA A 199 -8.50 -20.87 9.15
C ALA A 199 -8.96 -19.57 9.83
N ILE A 200 -9.31 -19.63 11.12
CA ILE A 200 -9.66 -18.44 11.92
C ILE A 200 -8.46 -17.48 12.02
N MET A 201 -7.26 -18.01 12.27
CA MET A 201 -6.03 -17.21 12.38
C MET A 201 -5.71 -16.51 11.06
N VAL A 202 -5.85 -17.20 9.93
CA VAL A 202 -5.71 -16.58 8.60
C VAL A 202 -6.72 -15.45 8.41
N GLY A 203 -7.99 -15.67 8.77
CA GLY A 203 -9.02 -14.63 8.70
C GLY A 203 -8.72 -13.42 9.58
N ILE A 204 -8.22 -13.61 10.80
CA ILE A 204 -7.81 -12.52 11.70
C ILE A 204 -6.61 -11.75 11.10
N LEU A 205 -5.63 -12.45 10.54
CA LEU A 205 -4.49 -11.84 9.87
C LEU A 205 -4.94 -10.95 8.71
N LEU A 206 -5.86 -11.44 7.85
CA LEU A 206 -6.43 -10.66 6.76
C LEU A 206 -7.18 -9.42 7.26
N GLY A 207 -8.00 -9.57 8.29
CA GLY A 207 -8.72 -8.45 8.90
C GLY A 207 -7.79 -7.39 9.47
N PHE A 208 -6.68 -7.79 10.08
CA PHE A 208 -5.64 -6.89 10.57
C PHE A 208 -4.98 -6.11 9.43
N VAL A 209 -4.58 -6.78 8.35
CA VAL A 209 -3.97 -6.15 7.17
C VAL A 209 -4.96 -5.18 6.51
N ALA A 210 -6.24 -5.61 6.34
CA ALA A 210 -7.30 -4.77 5.82
C ALA A 210 -7.45 -3.47 6.63
N PHE A 211 -7.48 -3.57 7.95
CA PHE A 211 -7.61 -2.42 8.84
C PHE A 211 -6.41 -1.47 8.71
N GLN A 212 -5.19 -2.00 8.72
CA GLN A 212 -3.96 -1.19 8.59
C GLN A 212 -3.90 -0.43 7.25
N LEU A 213 -4.23 -1.12 6.16
CA LEU A 213 -4.27 -0.50 4.82
C LEU A 213 -5.39 0.55 4.72
N ALA A 214 -6.58 0.24 5.24
CA ALA A 214 -7.72 1.15 5.23
C ALA A 214 -7.46 2.41 6.07
N ALA A 215 -6.96 2.26 7.30
CA ALA A 215 -6.64 3.37 8.19
C ALA A 215 -5.64 4.33 7.52
N ARG A 216 -4.56 3.80 6.97
CA ARG A 216 -3.53 4.63 6.34
C ARG A 216 -4.01 5.35 5.07
N ASN A 217 -4.79 4.69 4.23
CA ASN A 217 -5.36 5.33 3.04
C ASN A 217 -6.41 6.38 3.44
N GLY A 218 -7.19 6.11 4.48
CA GLY A 218 -8.15 7.05 5.08
C GLY A 218 -7.46 8.32 5.58
N ASP A 219 -6.38 8.18 6.35
CA ASP A 219 -5.62 9.33 6.87
C ASP A 219 -5.13 10.27 5.76
N ILE A 220 -4.63 9.71 4.66
CA ILE A 220 -4.18 10.52 3.53
C ILE A 220 -5.35 11.21 2.82
N LEU A 221 -6.49 10.51 2.68
CA LEU A 221 -7.70 11.08 2.05
C LEU A 221 -8.26 12.27 2.81
N ILE A 222 -8.29 12.20 4.14
CA ILE A 222 -8.78 13.30 5.00
C ILE A 222 -7.76 14.43 5.16
N GLY A 223 -6.61 14.35 4.48
CA GLY A 223 -5.61 15.41 4.48
C GLY A 223 -4.55 15.29 5.56
N GLY A 224 -4.32 14.09 6.06
CA GLY A 224 -3.24 13.80 7.00
C GLY A 224 -1.91 14.39 6.53
N GLN A 225 -1.14 14.96 7.46
CA GLN A 225 0.17 15.53 7.14
C GLN A 225 1.18 14.40 6.81
N VAL A 226 2.16 14.76 5.99
CA VAL A 226 3.33 13.89 5.79
C VAL A 226 4.08 13.71 7.11
N SER A 227 4.98 12.72 7.17
CA SER A 227 5.78 12.47 8.37
C SER A 227 6.53 13.71 8.86
N ALA A 228 6.76 13.77 10.18
CA ALA A 228 7.53 14.83 10.80
C ALA A 228 8.95 14.97 10.19
N ALA A 229 9.58 13.86 9.83
CA ALA A 229 10.90 13.84 9.18
C ALA A 229 10.87 14.52 7.79
N LEU A 230 9.90 14.18 6.94
CA LEU A 230 9.77 14.82 5.62
C LEU A 230 9.40 16.30 5.76
N ARG A 231 8.47 16.62 6.65
CA ARG A 231 8.08 18.00 6.93
C ARG A 231 9.28 18.83 7.42
N GLY A 232 10.07 18.28 8.36
CA GLY A 232 11.27 18.95 8.88
C GLY A 232 12.34 19.20 7.80
N ARG A 233 12.55 18.24 6.87
CA ARG A 233 13.44 18.43 5.73
C ARG A 233 12.96 19.53 4.80
N ILE A 234 11.67 19.54 4.45
CA ILE A 234 11.08 20.57 3.61
C ILE A 234 11.21 21.95 4.29
N GLY A 235 10.94 22.04 5.59
CA GLY A 235 11.12 23.27 6.35
C GLY A 235 12.56 23.81 6.30
N LYS A 236 13.57 22.94 6.51
CA LYS A 236 14.98 23.31 6.36
C LYS A 236 15.32 23.76 4.95
N MET A 237 14.77 23.10 3.92
CA MET A 237 14.99 23.50 2.52
C MET A 237 14.39 24.88 2.21
N ILE A 238 13.26 25.24 2.84
CA ILE A 238 12.63 26.55 2.67
C ILE A 238 13.48 27.62 3.35
N VAL A 239 13.88 27.43 4.60
CA VAL A 239 14.72 28.39 5.35
C VAL A 239 16.08 28.60 4.69
N ALA A 240 16.61 27.59 3.99
CA ALA A 240 17.89 27.72 3.28
C ALA A 240 17.79 28.60 2.00
N GLN A 241 16.62 29.12 1.61
CA GLN A 241 16.49 30.00 0.47
C GLN A 241 16.90 31.44 0.84
N PRO A 242 17.72 32.12 0.02
CA PRO A 242 18.11 33.49 0.27
C PRO A 242 16.90 34.42 0.40
N GLY A 243 16.86 35.22 1.46
CA GLY A 243 15.75 36.18 1.72
C GLY A 243 14.57 35.62 2.50
N ILE A 244 14.56 34.34 2.83
CA ILE A 244 13.61 33.75 3.77
C ILE A 244 14.25 33.73 5.16
N VAL A 245 13.64 34.40 6.12
CA VAL A 245 14.15 34.54 7.50
C VAL A 245 13.67 33.35 8.36
N ALA A 246 12.40 32.99 8.24
CA ALA A 246 11.80 31.91 9.01
C ALA A 246 10.58 31.31 8.30
N VAL A 247 10.21 30.09 8.69
CA VAL A 247 8.93 29.47 8.37
C VAL A 247 8.04 29.54 9.58
N THR A 248 6.93 30.29 9.49
CA THR A 248 5.99 30.46 10.60
C THR A 248 4.90 29.43 10.64
N GLU A 249 4.54 28.89 9.48
CA GLU A 249 3.56 27.81 9.34
C GLU A 249 3.96 26.92 8.16
N LEU A 250 3.88 25.60 8.34
CA LEU A 250 4.21 24.63 7.30
C LEU A 250 3.19 23.49 7.30
N VAL A 251 2.43 23.43 6.21
CA VAL A 251 1.49 22.33 5.93
C VAL A 251 2.01 21.57 4.72
N VAL A 252 2.15 20.27 4.86
CA VAL A 252 2.57 19.38 3.77
C VAL A 252 1.64 18.18 3.73
N THR A 253 0.91 18.01 2.64
CA THR A 253 -0.04 16.91 2.46
C THR A 253 0.19 16.22 1.12
N PHE A 254 -0.19 14.93 1.02
CA PHE A 254 -0.17 14.23 -0.25
C PHE A 254 -1.44 14.54 -1.06
N ILE A 255 -1.26 14.90 -2.33
CA ILE A 255 -2.32 15.07 -3.33
C ILE A 255 -2.35 13.91 -4.33
N GLY A 256 -1.41 12.98 -4.23
CA GLY A 256 -1.33 11.77 -5.03
C GLY A 256 -0.11 10.95 -4.67
N PRO A 257 0.04 9.73 -5.22
CA PRO A 257 1.22 8.91 -5.03
C PRO A 257 2.48 9.66 -5.41
N ARG A 258 3.43 9.81 -4.47
CA ARG A 258 4.68 10.57 -4.64
C ARG A 258 4.47 12.04 -5.05
N GLN A 259 3.32 12.63 -4.73
CA GLN A 259 2.97 14.00 -5.03
C GLN A 259 2.57 14.74 -3.76
N ALA A 260 3.49 15.53 -3.20
CA ALA A 260 3.24 16.37 -2.04
C ALA A 260 2.88 17.81 -2.47
N TRP A 261 1.93 18.38 -1.76
CA TRP A 261 1.61 19.80 -1.81
C TRP A 261 2.13 20.47 -0.55
N VAL A 262 2.96 21.49 -0.75
CA VAL A 262 3.60 22.27 0.31
C VAL A 262 2.94 23.64 0.35
N VAL A 263 2.39 24.02 1.49
CA VAL A 263 1.91 25.37 1.77
C VAL A 263 2.71 25.89 2.95
N ALA A 264 3.45 26.97 2.78
CA ALA A 264 4.25 27.55 3.86
C ALA A 264 4.06 29.05 3.95
N ARG A 265 3.86 29.55 5.18
CA ARG A 265 3.96 30.98 5.49
C ARG A 265 5.40 31.29 5.87
N VAL A 266 6.01 32.19 5.12
CA VAL A 266 7.43 32.53 5.26
C VAL A 266 7.60 33.99 5.69
N ALA A 267 8.42 34.22 6.71
CA ALA A 267 8.86 35.54 7.08
C ALA A 267 9.98 35.99 6.13
N ILE A 268 9.82 37.16 5.56
CA ILE A 268 10.79 37.77 4.64
C ILE A 268 11.27 39.12 5.21
N ASP A 269 12.39 39.59 4.71
CA ASP A 269 12.93 40.89 5.05
C ASP A 269 11.97 42.01 4.59
N GLN A 270 11.58 42.88 5.52
CA GLN A 270 10.66 44.01 5.26
C GLN A 270 11.20 45.07 4.29
N ALA A 271 12.53 45.14 4.12
CA ALA A 271 13.16 46.06 3.19
C ALA A 271 12.97 45.68 1.71
N MET A 272 12.41 44.50 1.42
CA MET A 272 12.22 44.03 0.04
C MET A 272 11.03 44.68 -0.64
N SER A 273 11.23 45.13 -1.88
CA SER A 273 10.14 45.61 -2.74
C SER A 273 9.22 44.45 -3.14
N GLY A 274 7.94 44.72 -3.43
CA GLY A 274 6.98 43.71 -3.87
C GLY A 274 7.47 42.87 -5.08
N ALA A 275 8.12 43.53 -6.07
CA ALA A 275 8.70 42.82 -7.21
C ALA A 275 9.86 41.89 -6.82
N SER A 276 10.65 42.28 -5.81
CA SER A 276 11.71 41.39 -5.27
C SER A 276 11.17 40.20 -4.54
N VAL A 277 10.07 40.39 -3.78
CA VAL A 277 9.37 39.33 -3.08
C VAL A 277 8.79 38.30 -4.06
N GLU A 278 8.15 38.76 -5.15
CA GLU A 278 7.61 37.84 -6.17
C GLU A 278 8.72 37.02 -6.83
N LYS A 279 9.85 37.62 -7.17
CA LYS A 279 11.00 36.90 -7.73
C LYS A 279 11.57 35.90 -6.74
N LEU A 280 11.70 36.26 -5.44
CA LEU A 280 12.15 35.36 -4.38
C LEU A 280 11.25 34.15 -4.27
N VAL A 281 9.93 34.33 -4.17
CA VAL A 281 8.94 33.27 -4.02
C VAL A 281 9.02 32.30 -5.20
N ARG A 282 8.98 32.80 -6.43
CA ARG A 282 9.09 31.97 -7.65
C ARG A 282 10.39 31.17 -7.68
N ALA A 283 11.52 31.81 -7.39
CA ALA A 283 12.83 31.14 -7.39
C ALA A 283 12.89 30.05 -6.30
N ALA A 284 12.37 30.33 -5.10
CA ALA A 284 12.32 29.36 -4.01
C ALA A 284 11.43 28.15 -4.36
N GLU A 285 10.25 28.38 -4.94
CA GLU A 285 9.33 27.32 -5.38
C GLU A 285 9.96 26.40 -6.42
N GLU A 286 10.65 26.98 -7.43
CA GLU A 286 11.37 26.22 -8.46
C GLU A 286 12.51 25.38 -7.88
N VAL A 287 13.31 25.96 -6.95
CA VAL A 287 14.41 25.26 -6.29
C VAL A 287 13.88 24.08 -5.46
N LEU A 288 12.78 24.28 -4.72
CA LEU A 288 12.16 23.23 -3.91
C LEU A 288 11.67 22.07 -4.78
N LYS A 289 10.95 22.34 -5.86
CA LYS A 289 10.50 21.32 -6.83
C LYS A 289 11.67 20.56 -7.45
N ARG A 290 12.76 21.25 -7.79
CA ARG A 290 13.94 20.64 -8.39
C ARG A 290 14.72 19.77 -7.39
N LYS A 291 14.83 20.21 -6.12
CA LYS A 291 15.59 19.49 -5.08
C LYS A 291 14.83 18.28 -4.50
N SER A 292 13.49 18.26 -4.59
CA SER A 292 12.69 17.18 -4.05
C SER A 292 11.62 16.72 -5.05
N PRO A 293 11.84 15.60 -5.78
CA PRO A 293 10.90 15.08 -6.79
C PRO A 293 9.51 14.72 -6.24
N VAL A 294 9.39 14.59 -4.91
CA VAL A 294 8.12 14.33 -4.23
C VAL A 294 7.24 15.59 -4.18
N ILE A 295 7.84 16.78 -4.31
CA ILE A 295 7.10 18.06 -4.25
C ILE A 295 6.48 18.34 -5.62
N ALA A 296 5.18 18.10 -5.76
CA ALA A 296 4.42 18.40 -6.98
C ALA A 296 3.99 19.88 -7.03
N ARG A 297 3.61 20.45 -5.90
CA ARG A 297 3.15 21.81 -5.78
C ARG A 297 3.70 22.50 -4.53
N VAL A 298 4.10 23.76 -4.68
CA VAL A 298 4.54 24.64 -3.59
C VAL A 298 3.78 25.95 -3.71
N ASP A 299 3.26 26.42 -2.60
CA ASP A 299 2.65 27.73 -2.47
C ASP A 299 3.29 28.43 -1.24
N LEU A 300 4.20 29.35 -1.47
CA LEU A 300 4.84 30.15 -0.44
C LEU A 300 4.09 31.45 -0.25
N VAL A 301 3.60 31.69 0.96
CA VAL A 301 2.87 32.91 1.34
C VAL A 301 3.79 33.82 2.15
N PRO A 302 4.34 34.89 1.56
CA PRO A 302 5.22 35.81 2.28
C PRO A 302 4.43 36.60 3.32
N ARG A 303 5.03 36.80 4.48
CA ARG A 303 4.55 37.73 5.52
C ARG A 303 5.71 38.64 5.94
N GLY A 304 5.42 39.93 6.11
CA GLY A 304 6.37 40.84 6.74
C GLY A 304 6.65 40.37 8.17
N HIS A 305 7.91 40.38 8.56
CA HIS A 305 8.31 40.02 9.93
C HIS A 305 7.93 41.19 10.86
N SER A 306 6.85 41.07 11.62
CA SER A 306 6.62 41.96 12.76
C SER A 306 7.39 41.36 13.97
N ASN A 307 8.40 42.11 14.42
CA ASN A 307 9.06 41.85 15.72
C ASN A 307 8.05 41.78 16.85
#